data_57c92c04888ba84c347d0d67cd3be884
#
_entry.id   57c92c04888ba84c347d0d67cd3be884
#
_cell.length_a   1.000
_cell.length_b   1.000
_cell.length_c   1.000
_cell.angle_alpha   90.00
_cell.angle_beta   90.00
_cell.angle_gamma   90.00
#
_symmetry.space_group_name_H-M   'P 1'
#
loop_
_entity.id
_entity.type
_entity.pdbx_description
1 polymer ?
#
loop_
_entity_poly.entity_id
_entity_poly.type
_entity_poly.pdbx_seq_one_letter_code
_entity_poly.pdbx_strand_id
1 'polypeptide(L)'
;GHLLDLGPPSPIGRFEDLLGLAQQLSTSPEDLIESLMGKDPPATTPRELESRGLRLLLPLVPKEVWAAGVTYGLSRDERQKESSLPEVYARVFRSERPEVFFKATAERCVGPFDAIGIRGDSNWNVPEAELAFVLYQDEIVGYTIGNDVSSRSIEGENPLYLPQAKIYDR
;
A
#
# COMPACT_ATOMS: atom_id res chain seq x y z
N GLY A 1 15.47 -7.85 0.29
CA GLY A 1 14.61 -8.88 0.86
C GLY A 1 14.84 -10.20 0.17
N HIS A 2 14.69 -11.28 0.89
CA HIS A 2 14.76 -12.65 0.35
C HIS A 2 13.35 -13.09 -0.02
N LEU A 3 13.23 -13.85 -1.09
CA LEU A 3 11.99 -14.51 -1.49
C LEU A 3 12.11 -15.98 -1.13
N LEU A 4 11.11 -16.48 -0.45
CA LEU A 4 11.04 -17.85 -0.01
C LEU A 4 10.08 -18.64 -0.92
N ASP A 5 10.58 -19.71 -1.52
CA ASP A 5 9.74 -20.72 -2.18
C ASP A 5 9.38 -21.80 -1.16
N LEU A 6 8.13 -21.79 -0.71
CA LEU A 6 7.62 -22.77 0.26
C LEU A 6 7.32 -24.14 -0.38
N GLY A 7 7.44 -24.22 -1.73
CA GLY A 7 7.13 -25.46 -2.48
C GLY A 7 5.66 -25.90 -2.38
N PRO A 8 5.22 -26.77 -3.28
CA PRO A 8 3.90 -27.42 -3.15
C PRO A 8 3.97 -28.72 -2.34
N PRO A 9 2.94 -29.05 -1.52
CA PRO A 9 1.85 -28.22 -1.11
C PRO A 9 2.15 -27.52 0.23
N SER A 10 2.33 -26.19 0.19
CA SER A 10 2.42 -25.43 1.43
C SER A 10 1.03 -25.17 2.01
N PRO A 11 0.80 -25.32 3.32
CA PRO A 11 -0.42 -24.87 3.98
C PRO A 11 -0.56 -23.35 3.99
N ILE A 12 0.52 -22.64 3.63
CA ILE A 12 0.59 -21.18 3.57
C ILE A 12 0.49 -20.77 2.10
N GLY A 13 -0.71 -20.41 1.68
CA GLY A 13 -0.97 -19.89 0.33
C GLY A 13 -1.05 -18.38 0.26
N ARG A 14 -1.27 -17.73 1.42
CA ARG A 14 -1.45 -16.29 1.55
C ARG A 14 -0.73 -15.79 2.78
N PHE A 15 -0.50 -14.48 2.82
CA PHE A 15 0.11 -13.84 4.00
C PHE A 15 -0.76 -14.02 5.25
N GLU A 16 -2.07 -13.95 5.12
CA GLU A 16 -3.01 -14.16 6.23
C GLU A 16 -2.95 -15.57 6.80
N ASP A 17 -2.65 -16.59 5.99
CA ASP A 17 -2.46 -17.96 6.45
C ASP A 17 -1.22 -18.06 7.34
N LEU A 18 -0.15 -17.34 6.99
CA LEU A 18 1.06 -17.24 7.81
C LEU A 18 0.76 -16.61 9.18
N LEU A 19 0.03 -15.49 9.19
CA LEU A 19 -0.35 -14.81 10.42
C LEU A 19 -1.23 -15.70 11.30
N GLY A 20 -2.23 -16.35 10.69
CA GLY A 20 -3.11 -17.29 11.41
C GLY A 20 -2.35 -18.48 12.00
N LEU A 21 -1.40 -19.02 11.27
CA LEU A 21 -0.57 -20.14 11.75
C LEU A 21 0.38 -19.68 12.87
N ALA A 22 1.02 -18.55 12.75
CA ALA A 22 1.87 -17.98 13.79
C ALA A 22 1.08 -17.78 15.10
N GLN A 23 -0.13 -17.25 15.01
CA GLN A 23 -1.02 -17.08 16.15
C GLN A 23 -1.40 -18.43 16.79
N GLN A 24 -1.78 -19.44 15.99
CA GLN A 24 -2.11 -20.76 16.49
C GLN A 24 -0.93 -21.43 17.22
N LEU A 25 0.28 -21.21 16.73
CA LEU A 25 1.51 -21.76 17.33
C LEU A 25 2.07 -20.88 18.45
N SER A 26 1.44 -19.76 18.78
CA SER A 26 1.89 -18.77 19.76
C SER A 26 3.35 -18.33 19.52
N THR A 27 3.69 -18.07 18.26
CA THR A 27 5.01 -17.61 17.81
C THR A 27 4.86 -16.31 16.99
N SER A 28 5.96 -15.59 16.77
CA SER A 28 5.94 -14.47 15.85
C SER A 28 5.91 -14.93 14.38
N PRO A 29 5.35 -14.15 13.45
CA PRO A 29 5.45 -14.47 12.02
C PRO A 29 6.89 -14.60 11.54
N GLU A 30 7.82 -13.80 12.09
CA GLU A 30 9.25 -13.84 11.79
C GLU A 30 9.87 -15.17 12.22
N ASP A 31 9.66 -15.59 13.47
CA ASP A 31 10.18 -16.86 13.99
C ASP A 31 9.62 -18.04 13.21
N LEU A 32 8.33 -17.96 12.82
CA LEU A 32 7.72 -18.99 11.99
C LEU A 32 8.39 -19.05 10.61
N ILE A 33 8.60 -17.91 9.96
CA ILE A 33 9.31 -17.83 8.69
C ILE A 33 10.72 -18.42 8.82
N GLU A 34 11.48 -18.02 9.84
CA GLU A 34 12.82 -18.55 10.08
C GLU A 34 12.81 -20.08 10.26
N SER A 35 11.83 -20.59 10.98
CA SER A 35 11.70 -22.05 11.19
C SER A 35 11.39 -22.81 9.90
N LEU A 36 10.62 -22.20 8.99
CA LEU A 36 10.25 -22.77 7.69
C LEU A 36 11.38 -22.66 6.66
N MET A 37 12.19 -21.61 6.74
CA MET A 37 13.28 -21.34 5.81
C MET A 37 14.45 -22.35 5.95
N GLY A 38 14.63 -22.94 7.11
CA GLY A 38 15.80 -23.76 7.39
C GLY A 38 17.08 -22.91 7.51
N LYS A 39 18.24 -23.59 7.56
CA LYS A 39 19.53 -22.92 7.81
C LYS A 39 20.09 -22.12 6.63
N ASP A 40 19.74 -22.48 5.40
CA ASP A 40 20.22 -21.84 4.17
C ASP A 40 19.07 -21.70 3.17
N PRO A 41 18.16 -20.73 3.36
CA PRO A 41 17.08 -20.54 2.42
C PRO A 41 17.60 -20.05 1.07
N PRO A 42 17.07 -20.55 -0.05
CA PRO A 42 17.44 -20.02 -1.35
C PRO A 42 17.05 -18.56 -1.44
N ALA A 43 18.05 -17.70 -1.59
CA ALA A 43 17.84 -16.28 -1.81
C ALA A 43 17.70 -16.00 -3.30
N THR A 44 16.65 -15.29 -3.67
CA THR A 44 16.42 -14.82 -5.05
C THR A 44 16.22 -13.31 -5.04
N THR A 45 16.82 -12.63 -5.98
CA THR A 45 16.63 -11.20 -6.18
C THR A 45 15.46 -10.92 -7.14
N PRO A 46 14.80 -9.75 -7.07
CA PRO A 46 13.77 -9.36 -8.04
C PRO A 46 14.25 -9.48 -9.49
N ARG A 47 15.51 -9.14 -9.75
CA ARG A 47 16.11 -9.23 -11.09
C ARG A 47 16.24 -10.67 -11.60
N GLU A 48 16.57 -11.61 -10.72
CA GLU A 48 16.63 -13.04 -11.05
C GLU A 48 15.25 -13.60 -11.34
N LEU A 49 14.20 -13.16 -10.57
CA LEU A 49 12.83 -13.53 -10.88
C LEU A 49 12.41 -13.04 -12.26
N GLU A 50 12.66 -11.79 -12.55
CA GLU A 50 12.34 -11.19 -13.85
C GLU A 50 13.05 -11.94 -15.01
N SER A 51 14.33 -12.29 -14.84
CA SER A 51 15.08 -13.09 -15.84
C SER A 51 14.48 -14.49 -16.08
N ARG A 52 13.74 -15.02 -15.10
CA ARG A 52 13.02 -16.29 -15.19
C ARG A 52 11.57 -16.14 -15.68
N GLY A 53 11.16 -14.93 -16.09
CA GLY A 53 9.79 -14.62 -16.50
C GLY A 53 8.79 -14.61 -15.34
N LEU A 54 9.26 -14.53 -14.11
CA LEU A 54 8.44 -14.40 -12.92
C LEU A 54 8.32 -12.92 -12.54
N ARG A 55 7.21 -12.53 -11.93
CA ARG A 55 6.99 -11.15 -11.46
C ARG A 55 6.53 -11.11 -10.02
N LEU A 56 6.81 -10.02 -9.36
CA LEU A 56 6.26 -9.75 -8.04
C LEU A 56 4.76 -9.44 -8.18
N LEU A 57 3.98 -10.02 -7.31
CA LEU A 57 2.56 -9.72 -7.14
C LEU A 57 2.36 -8.75 -5.96
N LEU A 58 1.11 -8.42 -5.67
CA LEU A 58 0.75 -7.77 -4.41
C LEU A 58 1.30 -8.59 -3.24
N PRO A 59 1.94 -7.95 -2.25
CA PRO A 59 2.48 -8.65 -1.08
C PRO A 59 1.37 -9.30 -0.24
N LEU A 60 0.17 -8.76 -0.30
CA LEU A 60 -1.04 -9.28 0.33
C LEU A 60 -2.27 -8.80 -0.45
N VAL A 61 -3.40 -9.46 -0.23
CA VAL A 61 -4.69 -9.05 -0.79
C VAL A 61 -5.50 -8.36 0.32
N PRO A 62 -5.47 -7.02 0.41
CA PRO A 62 -6.14 -6.30 1.50
C PRO A 62 -7.67 -6.38 1.32
N LYS A 63 -8.43 -6.41 2.40
CA LYS A 63 -9.89 -6.23 2.32
C LYS A 63 -10.22 -4.79 1.93
N GLU A 64 -9.55 -3.85 2.56
CA GLU A 64 -9.69 -2.42 2.37
C GLU A 64 -8.34 -1.74 2.48
N VAL A 65 -8.16 -0.68 1.72
CA VAL A 65 -7.03 0.25 1.81
C VAL A 65 -7.58 1.61 2.22
N TRP A 66 -7.04 2.13 3.30
CA TRP A 66 -7.31 3.47 3.79
C TRP A 66 -6.03 4.29 3.70
N ALA A 67 -6.16 5.57 3.43
CA ALA A 67 -5.02 6.48 3.37
C ALA A 67 -5.26 7.71 4.25
N ALA A 68 -4.19 8.41 4.58
CA ALA A 68 -4.26 9.65 5.37
C ALA A 68 -3.67 10.80 4.57
N GLY A 69 -4.47 11.86 4.42
CA GLY A 69 -4.07 13.06 3.67
C GLY A 69 -3.07 13.93 4.43
N VAL A 70 -2.17 14.56 3.67
CA VAL A 70 -1.25 15.61 4.16
C VAL A 70 -0.40 15.15 5.35
N THR A 71 0.13 13.92 5.31
CA THR A 71 0.94 13.34 6.39
C THR A 71 2.41 13.77 6.34
N TYR A 72 2.90 14.21 5.19
CA TYR A 72 4.29 14.64 4.98
C TYR A 72 4.40 16.15 4.86
N GLY A 73 5.46 16.75 5.43
CA GLY A 73 5.70 18.18 5.35
C GLY A 73 5.83 18.71 3.91
N LEU A 74 6.48 17.94 3.04
CA LEU A 74 6.57 18.26 1.60
C LEU A 74 5.19 18.26 0.93
N SER A 75 4.35 17.29 1.25
CA SER A 75 2.98 17.21 0.72
C SER A 75 2.16 18.44 1.13
N ARG A 76 2.28 18.89 2.38
CA ARG A 76 1.63 20.12 2.84
C ARG A 76 2.04 21.32 1.99
N ASP A 77 3.35 21.50 1.77
CA ASP A 77 3.89 22.67 1.09
C ASP A 77 3.49 22.69 -0.40
N GLU A 78 3.47 21.51 -1.05
CA GLU A 78 2.98 21.40 -2.44
C GLU A 78 1.45 21.63 -2.52
N ARG A 79 0.66 21.05 -1.61
CA ARG A 79 -0.80 21.28 -1.56
C ARG A 79 -1.16 22.75 -1.36
N GLN A 80 -0.40 23.47 -0.54
CA GLN A 80 -0.61 24.90 -0.34
C GLN A 80 -0.38 25.73 -1.62
N LYS A 81 0.55 25.31 -2.48
CA LYS A 81 0.84 25.97 -3.76
C LYS A 81 -0.21 25.65 -4.83
N GLU A 82 -0.70 24.42 -4.84
CA GLU A 82 -1.57 23.87 -5.87
C GLU A 82 -3.07 24.13 -5.62
N SER A 83 -3.45 24.48 -4.38
CA SER A 83 -4.85 24.63 -3.97
C SER A 83 -5.33 26.08 -4.01
N SER A 84 -6.59 26.24 -4.36
CA SER A 84 -7.32 27.52 -4.18
C SER A 84 -7.58 27.87 -2.70
N LEU A 85 -7.42 26.90 -1.79
CA LEU A 85 -7.65 27.03 -0.33
C LEU A 85 -6.45 26.52 0.49
N PRO A 86 -5.28 27.16 0.40
CA PRO A 86 -4.04 26.66 1.03
C PRO A 86 -4.14 26.52 2.55
N GLU A 87 -4.95 27.34 3.22
CA GLU A 87 -5.12 27.31 4.66
C GLU A 87 -5.78 26.00 5.17
N VAL A 88 -6.62 25.37 4.35
CA VAL A 88 -7.27 24.10 4.72
C VAL A 88 -6.22 23.01 4.92
N TYR A 89 -5.27 22.89 4.01
CA TYR A 89 -4.19 21.89 4.10
C TYR A 89 -3.24 22.15 5.27
N ALA A 90 -2.96 23.42 5.56
CA ALA A 90 -2.18 23.78 6.75
C ALA A 90 -2.89 23.40 8.06
N ARG A 91 -4.22 23.52 8.10
CA ARG A 91 -5.05 23.13 9.27
C ARG A 91 -5.12 21.61 9.41
N VAL A 92 -5.32 20.87 8.32
CA VAL A 92 -5.31 19.39 8.31
C VAL A 92 -3.99 18.86 8.85
N PHE A 93 -2.85 19.39 8.36
CA PHE A 93 -1.52 18.98 8.82
C PHE A 93 -1.27 19.18 10.31
N ARG A 94 -1.90 20.22 10.92
CA ARG A 94 -1.76 20.53 12.35
C ARG A 94 -2.86 19.91 13.22
N SER A 95 -3.82 19.26 12.60
CA SER A 95 -4.97 18.68 13.29
C SER A 95 -4.56 17.47 14.10
N GLU A 96 -5.06 17.33 15.32
CA GLU A 96 -4.89 16.12 16.13
C GLU A 96 -5.61 14.91 15.49
N ARG A 97 -6.72 15.16 14.78
CA ARG A 97 -7.42 14.14 14.03
C ARG A 97 -6.93 14.15 12.57
N PRO A 98 -6.30 13.07 12.10
CA PRO A 98 -5.85 12.98 10.72
C PRO A 98 -7.02 12.95 9.74
N GLU A 99 -6.81 13.47 8.54
CA GLU A 99 -7.70 13.25 7.40
C GLU A 99 -7.50 11.82 6.91
N VAL A 100 -8.48 10.96 7.16
CA VAL A 100 -8.44 9.56 6.75
C VAL A 100 -9.56 9.32 5.74
N PHE A 101 -9.22 8.69 4.62
CA PHE A 101 -10.18 8.38 3.56
C PHE A 101 -10.01 6.96 3.06
N PHE A 102 -11.12 6.40 2.57
CA PHE A 102 -11.11 5.12 1.89
C PHE A 102 -10.43 5.26 0.52
N LYS A 103 -9.44 4.41 0.24
CA LYS A 103 -8.68 4.43 -1.02
C LYS A 103 -9.16 3.37 -1.99
N ALA A 104 -9.21 2.12 -1.57
CA ALA A 104 -9.51 1.02 -2.48
C ALA A 104 -9.97 -0.26 -1.76
N THR A 105 -10.64 -1.11 -2.52
CA THR A 105 -10.77 -2.54 -2.22
C THR A 105 -9.69 -3.34 -2.97
N ALA A 106 -9.59 -4.63 -2.67
CA ALA A 106 -8.61 -5.53 -3.29
C ALA A 106 -8.64 -5.51 -4.83
N GLU A 107 -9.83 -5.40 -5.41
CA GLU A 107 -10.02 -5.43 -6.87
C GLU A 107 -9.36 -4.25 -7.59
N ARG A 108 -9.12 -3.16 -6.87
CA ARG A 108 -8.45 -1.95 -7.39
C ARG A 108 -6.98 -1.85 -7.03
N CYS A 109 -6.47 -2.83 -6.28
CA CYS A 109 -5.06 -2.89 -5.95
C CYS A 109 -4.30 -3.68 -7.02
N VAL A 110 -3.16 -3.16 -7.43
CA VAL A 110 -2.27 -3.81 -8.39
C VAL A 110 -0.89 -4.00 -7.80
N GLY A 111 -0.18 -5.02 -8.28
CA GLY A 111 1.18 -5.31 -7.87
C GLY A 111 2.22 -4.41 -8.55
N PRO A 112 3.49 -4.59 -8.19
CA PRO A 112 4.59 -3.92 -8.87
C PRO A 112 4.56 -4.20 -10.39
N PHE A 113 4.79 -3.17 -11.19
CA PHE A 113 4.82 -3.22 -12.66
C PHE A 113 3.47 -3.48 -13.36
N ASP A 114 2.39 -3.65 -12.62
CA ASP A 114 1.05 -3.71 -13.21
C ASP A 114 0.57 -2.30 -13.63
N ALA A 115 -0.32 -2.25 -14.59
CA ALA A 115 -0.89 -1.00 -15.08
C ALA A 115 -1.95 -0.46 -14.11
N ILE A 116 -2.00 0.86 -14.03
CA ILE A 116 -3.07 1.59 -13.32
C ILE A 116 -3.90 2.30 -14.37
N GLY A 117 -5.22 2.14 -14.30
CA GLY A 117 -6.16 2.84 -15.17
C GLY A 117 -6.19 4.33 -14.83
N ILE A 118 -5.83 5.18 -15.80
CA ILE A 118 -5.94 6.63 -15.64
C ILE A 118 -7.35 7.07 -16.00
N ARG A 119 -8.00 7.79 -15.09
CA ARG A 119 -9.38 8.25 -15.27
C ARG A 119 -9.50 9.33 -16.34
N GLY A 120 -10.58 9.29 -17.14
CA GLY A 120 -10.78 10.19 -18.28
C GLY A 120 -11.32 11.57 -17.92
N ASP A 121 -11.76 11.78 -16.67
CA ASP A 121 -12.29 13.06 -16.17
C ASP A 121 -11.24 13.88 -15.38
N SER A 122 -9.96 13.50 -15.46
CA SER A 122 -8.84 14.21 -14.85
C SER A 122 -7.71 14.42 -15.84
N ASN A 123 -7.24 15.64 -15.94
CA ASN A 123 -6.13 16.02 -16.83
C ASN A 123 -4.79 16.14 -16.09
N TRP A 124 -4.78 15.99 -14.77
CA TRP A 124 -3.56 16.04 -13.97
C TRP A 124 -3.60 14.94 -12.87
N ASN A 125 -2.94 13.84 -13.18
CA ASN A 125 -2.86 12.67 -12.31
C ASN A 125 -1.42 12.46 -11.87
N VAL A 126 -1.19 12.14 -10.60
CA VAL A 126 0.13 11.98 -10.03
C VAL A 126 0.24 10.70 -9.20
N PRO A 127 1.41 10.07 -9.17
CA PRO A 127 1.72 9.03 -8.19
C PRO A 127 2.08 9.67 -6.85
N GLU A 128 1.66 9.04 -5.75
CA GLU A 128 2.05 9.40 -4.39
C GLU A 128 2.63 8.18 -3.70
N ALA A 129 3.96 8.11 -3.61
CA ALA A 129 4.62 7.01 -2.90
C ALA A 129 4.51 7.22 -1.39
N GLU A 130 3.97 6.22 -0.69
CA GLU A 130 3.68 6.29 0.73
C GLU A 130 4.13 5.03 1.48
N LEU A 131 4.51 5.21 2.75
CA LEU A 131 4.67 4.10 3.67
C LEU A 131 3.29 3.57 4.04
N ALA A 132 3.06 2.29 3.76
CA ALA A 132 1.82 1.62 4.11
C ALA A 132 2.03 0.65 5.28
N PHE A 133 1.12 0.70 6.26
CA PHE A 133 1.06 -0.24 7.37
C PHE A 133 0.11 -1.38 7.01
N VAL A 134 0.52 -2.61 7.32
CA VAL A 134 -0.36 -3.78 7.24
C VAL A 134 -0.96 -4.01 8.61
N LEU A 135 -2.27 -3.91 8.70
CA LEU A 135 -3.01 -4.13 9.94
C LEU A 135 -3.71 -5.50 9.89
N TYR A 136 -3.57 -6.27 10.94
CA TYR A 136 -4.27 -7.53 11.16
C TYR A 136 -4.73 -7.61 12.61
N GLN A 137 -6.04 -7.77 12.84
CA GLN A 137 -6.64 -7.83 14.17
C GLN A 137 -6.18 -6.69 15.11
N ASP A 138 -6.26 -5.45 14.59
CA ASP A 138 -5.88 -4.21 15.28
C ASP A 138 -4.39 -4.03 15.61
N GLU A 139 -3.51 -4.90 15.07
CA GLU A 139 -2.07 -4.82 15.23
C GLU A 139 -1.37 -4.50 13.91
N ILE A 140 -0.25 -3.78 13.98
CA ILE A 140 0.64 -3.57 12.83
C ILE A 140 1.51 -4.82 12.69
N VAL A 141 1.28 -5.57 11.61
CA VAL A 141 2.00 -6.83 11.33
C VAL A 141 3.04 -6.69 10.21
N GLY A 142 3.16 -5.53 9.62
CA GLY A 142 4.15 -5.28 8.58
C GLY A 142 4.06 -3.91 7.94
N TYR A 143 5.00 -3.66 7.05
CA TYR A 143 5.14 -2.41 6.30
C TYR A 143 5.37 -2.72 4.83
N THR A 144 4.81 -1.88 3.97
CA THR A 144 5.07 -1.93 2.53
C THR A 144 5.08 -0.53 1.93
N ILE A 145 5.31 -0.41 0.64
CA ILE A 145 5.18 0.83 -0.10
C ILE A 145 3.87 0.80 -0.86
N GLY A 146 3.06 1.83 -0.67
CA GLY A 146 1.85 2.09 -1.45
C GLY A 146 2.07 3.18 -2.49
N ASN A 147 1.21 3.20 -3.50
CA ASN A 147 1.10 4.31 -4.44
C ASN A 147 -0.34 4.82 -4.41
N ASP A 148 -0.55 5.93 -3.72
CA ASP A 148 -1.83 6.62 -3.67
C ASP A 148 -1.99 7.52 -4.90
N VAL A 149 -2.31 6.92 -6.04
CA VAL A 149 -2.53 7.68 -7.29
C VAL A 149 -3.68 8.66 -7.09
N SER A 150 -3.44 9.91 -7.45
CA SER A 150 -4.32 11.05 -7.12
C SER A 150 -4.57 11.95 -8.31
N SER A 151 -5.81 12.44 -8.41
CA SER A 151 -6.17 13.50 -9.36
C SER A 151 -5.98 14.87 -8.74
N ARG A 152 -4.96 15.58 -9.18
CA ARG A 152 -4.73 16.97 -8.74
C ARG A 152 -5.79 17.93 -9.25
N SER A 153 -6.33 17.69 -10.44
CA SER A 153 -7.40 18.54 -10.98
C SER A 153 -8.66 18.47 -10.12
N ILE A 154 -9.11 17.28 -9.72
CA ILE A 154 -10.31 17.11 -8.90
C ILE A 154 -10.07 17.59 -7.47
N GLU A 155 -8.92 17.23 -6.89
CA GLU A 155 -8.55 17.63 -5.53
C GLU A 155 -8.42 19.16 -5.40
N GLY A 156 -7.90 19.82 -6.44
CA GLY A 156 -7.72 21.29 -6.48
C GLY A 156 -9.02 22.06 -6.64
N GLU A 157 -10.09 21.47 -7.19
CA GLU A 157 -11.37 22.13 -7.35
C GLU A 157 -12.06 22.40 -6.00
N ASN A 158 -12.07 21.39 -5.12
CA ASN A 158 -12.73 21.49 -3.83
C ASN A 158 -12.15 20.45 -2.85
N PRO A 159 -11.74 20.85 -1.64
CA PRO A 159 -11.24 19.92 -0.62
C PRO A 159 -12.19 18.77 -0.28
N LEU A 160 -13.50 18.97 -0.42
CA LEU A 160 -14.50 17.91 -0.21
C LEU A 160 -14.48 16.83 -1.31
N TYR A 161 -13.78 17.06 -2.40
CA TYR A 161 -13.62 16.07 -3.48
C TYR A 161 -12.41 15.15 -3.27
N LEU A 162 -11.71 15.28 -2.12
CA LEU A 162 -10.58 14.41 -1.81
C LEU A 162 -10.88 12.92 -2.04
N PRO A 163 -11.96 12.33 -1.50
CA PRO A 163 -12.26 10.93 -1.75
C PRO A 163 -12.46 10.61 -3.25
N GLN A 164 -13.08 11.51 -4.00
CA GLN A 164 -13.27 11.33 -5.45
C GLN A 164 -11.95 11.41 -6.23
N ALA A 165 -11.04 12.30 -5.79
CA ALA A 165 -9.72 12.46 -6.39
C ALA A 165 -8.81 11.22 -6.22
N LYS A 166 -9.13 10.35 -5.27
CA LYS A 166 -8.33 9.18 -4.89
C LYS A 166 -8.84 7.86 -5.49
N ILE A 167 -9.92 7.87 -6.27
CA ILE A 167 -10.50 6.67 -6.87
C ILE A 167 -9.88 6.43 -8.25
N TYR A 168 -9.21 5.30 -8.37
CA TYR A 168 -8.63 4.78 -9.61
C TYR A 168 -8.98 3.31 -9.78
N ASP A 169 -8.90 2.83 -11.01
CA ASP A 169 -9.10 1.43 -11.34
C ASP A 169 -7.80 0.82 -11.88
N ARG A 170 -7.80 -0.48 -12.15
CA ARG A 170 -6.70 -1.23 -12.74
C ARG A 170 -6.94 -1.52 -14.22
#